data_28f18bcb670ab07b330bd7e80716d225
#
_entry.id   28f18bcb670ab07b330bd7e80716d225
#
_cell.length_a   1.000
_cell.length_b   1.000
_cell.length_c   1.000
_cell.angle_alpha   90.00
_cell.angle_beta   90.00
_cell.angle_gamma   90.00
#
_symmetry.space_group_name_H-M   'P 1'
#
loop_
_entity.id
_entity.type
_entity.pdbx_description
1 polymer ?
#
loop_
_entity_poly.entity_id
_entity_poly.type
_entity_poly.pdbx_seq_one_letter_code
_entity_poly.pdbx_strand_id
1 'polypeptide(L)'
;MWQGKFARLALVTLALCTIAACSGNRSRGSSEPNLAQVYADMGGAYLQRGQRDEAREKLQRALDLDPQLPVAHHYFGELYHQLGQNADAELHFRKALKLAPGNPEIRNNYGVFLCDLNKLTEAEEQFALAINNPDYRTPELVYENAGRCAFRNGNVEKAEKYFRSALKLNPNMPNTLCQMATLNFERGNFLSARAYIQRCMDAAPPSPQVLWLAVRIERELQDKTATRKYAKQLKNDFPDAKETNLLIQSQGSDN
;
A
#
# COMPACT_ATOMS: atom_id res chain seq x y z
N MET A 1 12.35 54.67 96.01
CA MET A 1 10.97 54.14 96.27
C MET A 1 10.23 54.01 94.92
N TRP A 2 9.65 52.93 94.79
CA TRP A 2 8.71 52.47 93.76
C TRP A 2 9.30 51.78 92.52
N GLN A 3 9.00 50.50 92.56
CA GLN A 3 9.22 49.46 91.50
C GLN A 3 8.17 49.52 90.42
N GLY A 4 8.56 49.37 89.22
CA GLY A 4 7.68 49.15 88.11
C GLY A 4 8.08 47.90 87.32
N LYS A 5 7.28 46.84 87.43
CA LYS A 5 7.49 45.56 86.77
C LYS A 5 7.13 45.70 85.31
N PHE A 6 8.08 45.43 84.41
CA PHE A 6 7.78 45.26 83.00
C PHE A 6 7.53 43.81 82.72
N ALA A 7 6.30 43.50 82.36
CA ALA A 7 5.91 42.21 81.79
C ALA A 7 6.42 42.11 80.35
N ARG A 8 7.20 41.07 80.10
CA ARG A 8 7.66 40.73 78.75
C ARG A 8 6.54 39.96 78.04
N LEU A 9 5.96 40.57 77.02
CA LEU A 9 5.04 39.92 76.06
C LEU A 9 5.88 39.20 75.00
N ALA A 10 5.88 37.88 75.04
CA ALA A 10 6.52 37.08 74.04
C ALA A 10 5.55 36.96 72.82
N LEU A 11 5.91 37.61 71.74
CA LEU A 11 5.23 37.41 70.44
C LEU A 11 5.71 36.10 69.82
N VAL A 12 4.84 35.12 69.83
CA VAL A 12 5.00 33.87 69.04
C VAL A 12 4.56 34.15 67.60
N THR A 13 5.51 34.39 66.75
CA THR A 13 5.24 34.47 65.29
C THR A 13 5.07 33.08 64.73
N LEU A 14 3.83 32.72 64.47
CA LEU A 14 3.48 31.47 63.76
C LEU A 14 3.84 31.61 62.28
N ALA A 15 4.98 31.03 61.89
CA ALA A 15 5.35 30.94 60.47
C ALA A 15 4.48 29.88 59.79
N LEU A 16 3.46 30.32 59.05
CA LEU A 16 2.73 29.46 58.11
C LEU A 16 3.65 29.11 56.93
N CYS A 17 4.26 27.92 56.96
CA CYS A 17 4.84 27.33 55.78
C CYS A 17 3.72 26.95 54.80
N THR A 18 3.42 27.80 53.82
CA THR A 18 2.63 27.43 52.65
C THR A 18 3.45 26.48 51.80
N ILE A 19 3.17 25.18 51.92
CA ILE A 19 3.64 24.17 50.98
C ILE A 19 2.92 24.44 49.67
N ALA A 20 3.54 25.18 48.76
CA ALA A 20 3.14 25.24 47.38
C ALA A 20 3.36 23.85 46.78
N ALA A 21 2.31 23.03 46.80
CA ALA A 21 2.29 21.81 46.03
C ALA A 21 2.33 22.20 44.54
N CYS A 22 3.54 22.25 43.98
CA CYS A 22 3.72 22.19 42.54
C CYS A 22 3.17 20.85 42.08
N SER A 23 1.87 20.79 41.83
CA SER A 23 1.30 19.76 40.97
C SER A 23 1.85 20.01 39.55
N GLY A 24 3.11 19.64 39.38
CA GLY A 24 3.69 19.46 38.05
C GLY A 24 2.82 18.41 37.39
N ASN A 25 1.92 18.88 36.55
CA ASN A 25 1.25 18.06 35.56
C ASN A 25 2.32 17.50 34.62
N ARG A 26 3.06 16.48 35.10
CA ARG A 26 3.80 15.61 34.21
C ARG A 26 2.74 14.93 33.35
N SER A 27 2.42 15.54 32.22
CA SER A 27 1.95 14.81 31.06
C SER A 27 3.01 13.72 30.80
N ARG A 28 2.87 12.60 31.49
CA ARG A 28 3.45 11.34 31.04
C ARG A 28 2.87 11.18 29.65
N GLY A 29 3.65 11.53 28.64
CA GLY A 29 3.49 11.02 27.30
C GLY A 29 3.66 9.49 27.38
N SER A 30 2.74 8.83 28.05
CA SER A 30 2.49 7.42 27.79
C SER A 30 1.99 7.39 26.36
N SER A 31 2.82 6.92 25.46
CA SER A 31 2.41 6.47 24.14
C SER A 31 1.52 5.23 24.31
N GLU A 32 0.40 5.38 25.02
CA GLU A 32 -0.66 4.40 24.88
C GLU A 32 -1.09 4.47 23.43
N PRO A 33 -1.05 3.36 22.70
CA PRO A 33 -1.44 3.36 21.31
C PRO A 33 -2.87 3.93 21.24
N ASN A 34 -3.08 4.91 20.37
CA ASN A 34 -4.42 5.43 20.12
C ASN A 34 -5.30 4.24 19.72
N LEU A 35 -6.24 3.86 20.57
CA LEU A 35 -7.05 2.65 20.39
C LEU A 35 -7.82 2.68 19.07
N ALA A 36 -8.26 3.87 18.63
CA ALA A 36 -8.90 4.05 17.32
C ALA A 36 -7.92 3.70 16.19
N GLN A 37 -6.67 4.15 16.28
CA GLN A 37 -5.62 3.80 15.31
C GLN A 37 -5.37 2.29 15.28
N VAL A 38 -5.26 1.64 16.44
CA VAL A 38 -5.06 0.19 16.54
C VAL A 38 -6.19 -0.57 15.83
N TYR A 39 -7.45 -0.18 16.08
CA TYR A 39 -8.57 -0.81 15.39
C TYR A 39 -8.55 -0.56 13.87
N ALA A 40 -8.17 0.64 13.42
CA ALA A 40 -8.04 0.92 12.00
C ALA A 40 -6.95 0.06 11.34
N ASP A 41 -5.79 -0.08 11.98
CA ASP A 41 -4.68 -0.90 11.48
C ASP A 41 -5.06 -2.40 11.45
N MET A 42 -5.79 -2.88 12.45
CA MET A 42 -6.38 -4.22 12.42
C MET A 42 -7.34 -4.39 11.23
N GLY A 43 -8.19 -3.40 10.98
CA GLY A 43 -9.09 -3.40 9.83
C GLY A 43 -8.34 -3.49 8.51
N GLY A 44 -7.28 -2.70 8.33
CA GLY A 44 -6.39 -2.77 7.16
C GLY A 44 -5.73 -4.14 7.01
N ALA A 45 -5.25 -4.74 8.11
CA ALA A 45 -4.68 -6.09 8.09
C ALA A 45 -5.69 -7.17 7.69
N TYR A 46 -6.94 -7.06 8.13
CA TYR A 46 -8.02 -7.96 7.70
C TYR A 46 -8.35 -7.78 6.21
N LEU A 47 -8.35 -6.56 5.68
CA LEU A 47 -8.54 -6.29 4.24
C LEU A 47 -7.47 -6.96 3.38
N GLN A 48 -6.20 -6.90 3.80
CA GLN A 48 -5.10 -7.57 3.10
C GLN A 48 -5.25 -9.09 3.05
N ARG A 49 -5.94 -9.67 4.03
CA ARG A 49 -6.25 -11.11 4.10
C ARG A 49 -7.56 -11.48 3.40
N GLY A 50 -8.28 -10.51 2.82
CA GLY A 50 -9.60 -10.71 2.21
C GLY A 50 -10.74 -10.94 3.20
N GLN A 51 -10.50 -10.74 4.49
CA GLN A 51 -11.47 -10.91 5.58
C GLN A 51 -12.29 -9.62 5.75
N ARG A 52 -13.26 -9.42 4.86
CA ARG A 52 -13.98 -8.14 4.70
C ARG A 52 -14.94 -7.83 5.85
N ASP A 53 -15.55 -8.83 6.45
CA ASP A 53 -16.51 -8.63 7.54
C ASP A 53 -15.78 -8.24 8.83
N GLU A 54 -14.67 -8.93 9.14
CA GLU A 54 -13.80 -8.58 10.26
C GLU A 54 -13.17 -7.19 10.08
N ALA A 55 -12.76 -6.87 8.84
CA ALA A 55 -12.27 -5.53 8.53
C ALA A 55 -13.32 -4.47 8.83
N ARG A 56 -14.56 -4.67 8.37
CA ARG A 56 -15.68 -3.74 8.62
C ARG A 56 -15.91 -3.54 10.11
N GLU A 57 -15.96 -4.61 10.90
CA GLU A 57 -16.14 -4.54 12.35
C GLU A 57 -15.06 -3.67 13.01
N LYS A 58 -13.78 -3.93 12.67
CA LYS A 58 -12.67 -3.18 13.28
C LYS A 58 -12.65 -1.73 12.84
N LEU A 59 -12.89 -1.46 11.57
CA LEU A 59 -12.97 -0.09 11.06
C LEU A 59 -14.14 0.69 11.67
N GLN A 60 -15.30 0.05 11.89
CA GLN A 60 -16.43 0.68 12.58
C GLN A 60 -16.04 1.04 14.02
N ARG A 61 -15.40 0.13 14.75
CA ARG A 61 -14.91 0.42 16.11
C ARG A 61 -13.91 1.58 16.12
N ALA A 62 -13.05 1.68 15.10
CA ALA A 62 -12.14 2.81 14.97
C ALA A 62 -12.91 4.13 14.85
N LEU A 63 -13.94 4.20 13.99
CA LEU A 63 -14.76 5.40 13.79
C LEU A 63 -15.73 5.70 14.95
N ASP A 64 -16.13 4.69 15.71
CA ASP A 64 -16.91 4.89 16.95
C ASP A 64 -16.07 5.62 18.01
N LEU A 65 -14.76 5.37 18.03
CA LEU A 65 -13.80 6.01 18.94
C LEU A 65 -13.32 7.36 18.43
N ASP A 66 -13.03 7.45 17.13
CA ASP A 66 -12.63 8.70 16.47
C ASP A 66 -13.27 8.81 15.08
N PRO A 67 -14.42 9.51 14.98
CA PRO A 67 -15.13 9.71 13.70
C PRO A 67 -14.36 10.53 12.66
N GLN A 68 -13.20 11.12 13.03
CA GLN A 68 -12.36 11.91 12.14
C GLN A 68 -10.99 11.27 11.89
N LEU A 69 -10.84 9.98 12.18
CA LEU A 69 -9.60 9.27 11.95
C LEU A 69 -9.36 9.02 10.44
N PRO A 70 -8.35 9.68 9.82
CA PRO A 70 -8.15 9.60 8.36
C PRO A 70 -7.91 8.18 7.88
N VAL A 71 -7.10 7.40 8.62
CA VAL A 71 -6.73 6.03 8.24
C VAL A 71 -7.93 5.08 8.27
N ALA A 72 -8.89 5.25 9.18
CA ALA A 72 -10.09 4.44 9.20
C ALA A 72 -10.97 4.72 7.95
N HIS A 73 -11.10 6.00 7.57
CA HIS A 73 -11.79 6.35 6.33
C HIS A 73 -11.05 5.83 5.09
N HIS A 74 -9.72 5.89 5.07
CA HIS A 74 -8.92 5.32 3.99
C HIS A 74 -9.22 3.83 3.80
N TYR A 75 -9.14 3.02 4.86
CA TYR A 75 -9.43 1.59 4.78
C TYR A 75 -10.91 1.27 4.50
N PHE A 76 -11.86 2.11 4.93
CA PHE A 76 -13.24 1.98 4.46
C PHE A 76 -13.35 2.23 2.95
N GLY A 77 -12.61 3.20 2.41
CA GLY A 77 -12.53 3.42 0.97
C GLY A 77 -12.04 2.16 0.23
N GLU A 78 -11.00 1.51 0.73
CA GLU A 78 -10.50 0.25 0.17
C GLU A 78 -11.51 -0.90 0.31
N LEU A 79 -12.15 -1.02 1.48
CA LEU A 79 -13.18 -2.04 1.73
C LEU A 79 -14.33 -1.92 0.72
N TYR A 80 -14.89 -0.72 0.59
CA TYR A 80 -16.01 -0.48 -0.33
C TYR A 80 -15.60 -0.65 -1.79
N HIS A 81 -14.37 -0.27 -2.16
CA HIS A 81 -13.80 -0.56 -3.48
C HIS A 81 -13.75 -2.06 -3.76
N GLN A 82 -13.23 -2.87 -2.82
CA GLN A 82 -13.20 -4.34 -2.95
C GLN A 82 -14.59 -4.98 -3.02
N LEU A 83 -15.61 -4.31 -2.48
CA LEU A 83 -17.01 -4.74 -2.53
C LEU A 83 -17.74 -4.24 -3.79
N GLY A 84 -17.08 -3.45 -4.65
CA GLY A 84 -17.69 -2.82 -5.82
C GLY A 84 -18.66 -1.68 -5.49
N GLN A 85 -18.69 -1.20 -4.24
CA GLN A 85 -19.53 -0.12 -3.77
C GLN A 85 -18.83 1.24 -4.01
N ASN A 86 -18.75 1.63 -5.30
CA ASN A 86 -17.89 2.72 -5.74
C ASN A 86 -18.28 4.09 -5.15
N ALA A 87 -19.56 4.35 -4.93
CA ALA A 87 -20.01 5.62 -4.35
C ALA A 87 -19.54 5.78 -2.89
N ASP A 88 -19.66 4.72 -2.09
CA ASP A 88 -19.20 4.71 -0.70
C ASP A 88 -17.67 4.75 -0.62
N ALA A 89 -16.99 4.05 -1.52
CA ALA A 89 -15.53 4.09 -1.63
C ALA A 89 -15.05 5.53 -1.89
N GLU A 90 -15.63 6.22 -2.88
CA GLU A 90 -15.26 7.59 -3.22
C GLU A 90 -15.54 8.56 -2.06
N LEU A 91 -16.67 8.42 -1.39
CA LEU A 91 -17.02 9.21 -0.20
C LEU A 91 -15.96 9.09 0.89
N HIS A 92 -15.56 7.86 1.18
CA HIS A 92 -14.59 7.57 2.23
C HIS A 92 -13.16 8.01 1.86
N PHE A 93 -12.70 7.77 0.63
CA PHE A 93 -11.41 8.30 0.16
C PHE A 93 -11.34 9.83 0.21
N ARG A 94 -12.40 10.52 -0.26
CA ARG A 94 -12.46 11.99 -0.21
C ARG A 94 -12.46 12.51 1.23
N LYS A 95 -13.15 11.83 2.15
CA LYS A 95 -13.14 12.19 3.57
C LYS A 95 -11.75 11.99 4.18
N ALA A 96 -11.08 10.87 3.88
CA ALA A 96 -9.72 10.62 4.33
C ALA A 96 -8.75 11.71 3.84
N LEU A 97 -8.82 12.10 2.56
CA LEU A 97 -8.00 13.17 2.01
C LEU A 97 -8.34 14.57 2.56
N LYS A 98 -9.60 14.82 2.90
CA LYS A 98 -9.97 16.08 3.57
C LYS A 98 -9.36 16.19 4.96
N LEU A 99 -9.28 15.07 5.68
CA LEU A 99 -8.72 15.00 7.04
C LEU A 99 -7.18 14.96 7.03
N ALA A 100 -6.58 14.35 6.01
CA ALA A 100 -5.12 14.24 5.84
C ALA A 100 -4.69 14.54 4.40
N PRO A 101 -4.76 15.81 3.97
CA PRO A 101 -4.56 16.20 2.55
C PRO A 101 -3.14 15.93 2.04
N GLY A 102 -2.16 15.85 2.93
CA GLY A 102 -0.77 15.55 2.59
C GLY A 102 -0.41 14.07 2.62
N ASN A 103 -1.33 13.17 2.99
CA ASN A 103 -0.98 11.75 3.14
C ASN A 103 -0.79 11.07 1.78
N PRO A 104 0.44 10.62 1.44
CA PRO A 104 0.74 10.05 0.12
C PRO A 104 0.16 8.64 -0.06
N GLU A 105 -0.02 7.88 1.00
CA GLU A 105 -0.60 6.54 0.94
C GLU A 105 -2.08 6.59 0.58
N ILE A 106 -2.84 7.50 1.21
CA ILE A 106 -4.25 7.73 0.86
C ILE A 106 -4.37 8.17 -0.60
N ARG A 107 -3.48 9.08 -1.05
CA ARG A 107 -3.44 9.53 -2.46
C ARG A 107 -3.15 8.39 -3.42
N ASN A 108 -2.16 7.55 -3.11
CA ASN A 108 -1.82 6.39 -3.92
C ASN A 108 -3.03 5.45 -4.09
N ASN A 109 -3.70 5.10 -3.00
CA ASN A 109 -4.80 4.15 -3.03
C ASN A 109 -6.08 4.76 -3.65
N TYR A 110 -6.31 6.05 -3.43
CA TYR A 110 -7.37 6.77 -4.16
C TYR A 110 -7.06 6.85 -5.66
N GLY A 111 -5.80 7.05 -6.06
CA GLY A 111 -5.36 6.99 -7.45
C GLY A 111 -5.63 5.63 -8.10
N VAL A 112 -5.37 4.52 -7.39
CA VAL A 112 -5.71 3.16 -7.85
C VAL A 112 -7.22 3.02 -8.04
N PHE A 113 -8.03 3.43 -7.07
CA PHE A 113 -9.48 3.41 -7.17
C PHE A 113 -10.00 4.23 -8.38
N LEU A 114 -9.49 5.44 -8.56
CA LEU A 114 -9.86 6.28 -9.71
C LEU A 114 -9.48 5.64 -11.05
N CYS A 115 -8.31 5.00 -11.11
CA CYS A 115 -7.89 4.25 -12.28
C CYS A 115 -8.83 3.09 -12.60
N ASP A 116 -9.29 2.36 -11.59
CA ASP A 116 -10.24 1.25 -11.78
C ASP A 116 -11.61 1.74 -12.28
N LEU A 117 -11.98 2.98 -11.96
CA LEU A 117 -13.14 3.67 -12.51
C LEU A 117 -12.90 4.33 -13.89
N ASN A 118 -11.73 4.13 -14.49
CA ASN A 118 -11.31 4.80 -15.74
C ASN A 118 -11.25 6.34 -15.67
N LYS A 119 -11.14 6.91 -14.45
CA LYS A 119 -10.93 8.35 -14.20
C LYS A 119 -9.43 8.69 -14.27
N LEU A 120 -8.84 8.55 -15.45
CA LEU A 120 -7.38 8.51 -15.62
C LEU A 120 -6.67 9.80 -15.24
N THR A 121 -7.24 10.95 -15.63
CA THR A 121 -6.65 12.25 -15.31
C THR A 121 -6.60 12.49 -13.80
N GLU A 122 -7.71 12.20 -13.11
CA GLU A 122 -7.79 12.33 -11.65
C GLU A 122 -6.83 11.34 -10.97
N ALA A 123 -6.73 10.11 -11.47
CA ALA A 123 -5.79 9.13 -10.94
C ALA A 123 -4.34 9.60 -11.04
N GLU A 124 -3.95 10.16 -12.19
CA GLU A 124 -2.61 10.70 -12.40
C GLU A 124 -2.27 11.87 -11.47
N GLU A 125 -3.22 12.76 -11.25
CA GLU A 125 -3.05 13.86 -10.27
C GLU A 125 -2.77 13.31 -8.88
N GLN A 126 -3.52 12.28 -8.44
CA GLN A 126 -3.29 11.69 -7.14
C GLN A 126 -1.93 10.97 -7.05
N PHE A 127 -1.54 10.21 -8.08
CA PHE A 127 -0.22 9.59 -8.14
C PHE A 127 0.91 10.63 -8.14
N ALA A 128 0.79 11.70 -8.92
CA ALA A 128 1.79 12.77 -8.97
C ALA A 128 1.96 13.45 -7.60
N LEU A 129 0.86 13.74 -6.90
CA LEU A 129 0.89 14.33 -5.57
C LEU A 129 1.50 13.37 -4.53
N ALA A 130 1.30 12.07 -4.66
CA ALA A 130 1.91 11.06 -3.79
C ALA A 130 3.43 10.94 -4.06
N ILE A 131 3.84 10.87 -5.33
CA ILE A 131 5.26 10.76 -5.75
C ILE A 131 6.08 11.96 -5.28
N ASN A 132 5.50 13.17 -5.38
CA ASN A 132 6.19 14.41 -5.05
C ASN A 132 6.20 14.72 -3.54
N ASN A 133 5.63 13.87 -2.70
CA ASN A 133 5.69 14.04 -1.25
C ASN A 133 7.08 13.60 -0.74
N PRO A 134 7.89 14.51 -0.17
CA PRO A 134 9.26 14.19 0.27
C PRO A 134 9.31 13.23 1.46
N ASP A 135 8.22 13.12 2.23
CA ASP A 135 8.15 12.25 3.40
C ASP A 135 7.71 10.83 3.05
N TYR A 136 7.37 10.58 1.77
CA TYR A 136 6.92 9.25 1.36
C TYR A 136 8.09 8.27 1.20
N ARG A 137 8.06 7.21 1.99
CA ARG A 137 9.19 6.26 2.10
C ARG A 137 9.21 5.20 1.02
N THR A 138 8.10 4.99 0.32
CA THR A 138 7.93 3.92 -0.68
C THR A 138 7.35 4.45 -2.00
N PRO A 139 7.96 5.50 -2.60
CA PRO A 139 7.45 6.07 -3.85
C PRO A 139 7.49 5.08 -5.02
N GLU A 140 8.32 4.04 -4.96
CA GLU A 140 8.36 2.95 -5.95
C GLU A 140 7.02 2.24 -6.10
N LEU A 141 6.23 2.11 -5.04
CA LEU A 141 4.89 1.51 -5.10
C LEU A 141 3.90 2.40 -5.87
N VAL A 142 4.02 3.73 -5.74
CA VAL A 142 3.20 4.65 -6.53
C VAL A 142 3.55 4.58 -8.00
N TYR A 143 4.85 4.54 -8.32
CA TYR A 143 5.30 4.35 -9.70
C TYR A 143 4.80 3.03 -10.28
N GLU A 144 4.81 1.93 -9.52
CA GLU A 144 4.24 0.65 -9.95
C GLU A 144 2.74 0.78 -10.26
N ASN A 145 1.97 1.40 -9.36
CA ASN A 145 0.53 1.57 -9.51
C ASN A 145 0.18 2.49 -10.70
N ALA A 146 0.89 3.61 -10.84
CA ALA A 146 0.75 4.53 -11.97
C ALA A 146 1.11 3.83 -13.31
N GLY A 147 2.17 3.02 -13.30
CA GLY A 147 2.58 2.21 -14.45
C GLY A 147 1.52 1.19 -14.86
N ARG A 148 0.96 0.46 -13.90
CA ARG A 148 -0.15 -0.48 -14.15
C ARG A 148 -1.39 0.23 -14.70
N CYS A 149 -1.72 1.38 -14.13
CA CYS A 149 -2.82 2.20 -14.60
C CYS A 149 -2.62 2.61 -16.06
N ALA A 150 -1.46 3.18 -16.38
CA ALA A 150 -1.12 3.58 -17.75
C ALA A 150 -1.14 2.40 -18.73
N PHE A 151 -0.60 1.23 -18.33
CA PHE A 151 -0.54 0.02 -19.17
C PHE A 151 -1.94 -0.51 -19.49
N ARG A 152 -2.81 -0.65 -18.48
CA ARG A 152 -4.20 -1.08 -18.67
C ARG A 152 -4.99 -0.18 -19.63
N ASN A 153 -4.63 1.09 -19.68
CA ASN A 153 -5.27 2.08 -20.55
C ASN A 153 -4.54 2.29 -21.88
N GLY A 154 -3.65 1.37 -22.24
CA GLY A 154 -2.98 1.35 -23.55
C GLY A 154 -1.85 2.38 -23.69
N ASN A 155 -1.52 3.15 -22.64
CA ASN A 155 -0.41 4.09 -22.71
C ASN A 155 0.91 3.41 -22.33
N VAL A 156 1.41 2.61 -23.26
CA VAL A 156 2.55 1.71 -23.06
C VAL A 156 3.85 2.49 -22.78
N GLU A 157 4.04 3.65 -23.46
CA GLU A 157 5.21 4.52 -23.26
C GLU A 157 5.27 5.10 -21.83
N LYS A 158 4.12 5.53 -21.34
CA LYS A 158 4.01 6.09 -20.00
C LYS A 158 4.16 5.00 -18.93
N ALA A 159 3.56 3.83 -19.18
CA ALA A 159 3.72 2.67 -18.33
C ALA A 159 5.20 2.28 -18.18
N GLU A 160 5.94 2.20 -19.28
CA GLU A 160 7.35 1.90 -19.25
C GLU A 160 8.17 2.90 -18.42
N LYS A 161 7.89 4.21 -18.60
CA LYS A 161 8.56 5.26 -17.81
C LYS A 161 8.33 5.07 -16.30
N TYR A 162 7.09 4.81 -15.92
CA TYR A 162 6.76 4.59 -14.52
C TYR A 162 7.41 3.31 -13.96
N PHE A 163 7.32 2.19 -14.68
CA PHE A 163 7.96 0.94 -14.24
C PHE A 163 9.48 1.08 -14.13
N ARG A 164 10.13 1.78 -15.06
CA ARG A 164 11.58 2.08 -14.96
C ARG A 164 11.90 2.94 -13.74
N SER A 165 11.05 3.92 -13.42
CA SER A 165 11.22 4.75 -12.21
C SER A 165 11.07 3.92 -10.95
N ALA A 166 10.09 3.01 -10.88
CA ALA A 166 9.92 2.08 -9.78
C ALA A 166 11.17 1.19 -9.59
N LEU A 167 11.65 0.56 -10.68
CA LEU A 167 12.82 -0.32 -10.64
C LEU A 167 14.14 0.41 -10.41
N LYS A 168 14.22 1.70 -10.65
CA LYS A 168 15.37 2.53 -10.29
C LYS A 168 15.47 2.73 -8.78
N LEU A 169 14.33 2.86 -8.10
CA LEU A 169 14.24 3.01 -6.65
C LEU A 169 14.39 1.66 -5.95
N ASN A 170 13.69 0.65 -6.43
CA ASN A 170 13.76 -0.70 -5.92
C ASN A 170 13.90 -1.69 -7.11
N PRO A 171 15.13 -2.19 -7.38
CA PRO A 171 15.37 -3.10 -8.50
C PRO A 171 14.72 -4.48 -8.38
N ASN A 172 14.22 -4.84 -7.18
CA ASN A 172 13.72 -6.16 -6.85
C ASN A 172 12.21 -6.15 -6.55
N MET A 173 11.41 -5.61 -7.50
CA MET A 173 9.94 -5.58 -7.44
C MET A 173 9.38 -6.63 -8.40
N PRO A 174 8.97 -7.82 -7.91
CA PRO A 174 8.57 -8.92 -8.80
C PRO A 174 7.40 -8.53 -9.70
N ASN A 175 6.38 -7.86 -9.19
CA ASN A 175 5.23 -7.43 -10.01
C ASN A 175 5.65 -6.47 -11.13
N THR A 176 6.47 -5.46 -10.81
CA THR A 176 6.97 -4.50 -11.80
C THR A 176 7.85 -5.18 -12.85
N LEU A 177 8.70 -6.12 -12.44
CA LEU A 177 9.54 -6.92 -13.36
C LEU A 177 8.70 -7.76 -14.30
N CYS A 178 7.66 -8.43 -13.80
CA CYS A 178 6.72 -9.19 -14.62
C CYS A 178 5.95 -8.28 -15.61
N GLN A 179 5.52 -7.10 -15.18
CA GLN A 179 4.86 -6.13 -16.05
C GLN A 179 5.80 -5.62 -17.16
N MET A 180 7.07 -5.38 -16.84
CA MET A 180 8.08 -5.03 -17.84
C MET A 180 8.33 -6.16 -18.84
N ALA A 181 8.29 -7.43 -18.38
CA ALA A 181 8.38 -8.59 -19.27
C ALA A 181 7.20 -8.64 -20.24
N THR A 182 5.97 -8.47 -19.72
CA THR A 182 4.75 -8.42 -20.52
C THR A 182 4.81 -7.31 -21.56
N LEU A 183 5.13 -6.10 -21.13
CA LEU A 183 5.24 -4.91 -21.99
C LEU A 183 6.26 -5.12 -23.12
N ASN A 184 7.44 -5.67 -22.82
CA ASN A 184 8.47 -5.95 -23.82
C ASN A 184 8.05 -7.07 -24.76
N PHE A 185 7.34 -8.09 -24.28
CA PHE A 185 6.78 -9.16 -25.10
C PHE A 185 5.77 -8.62 -26.10
N GLU A 186 4.83 -7.79 -25.67
CA GLU A 186 3.79 -7.17 -26.53
C GLU A 186 4.40 -6.26 -27.62
N ARG A 187 5.56 -5.67 -27.34
CA ARG A 187 6.34 -4.87 -28.32
C ARG A 187 7.22 -5.67 -29.24
N GLY A 188 7.28 -7.00 -29.11
CA GLY A 188 8.19 -7.86 -29.87
C GLY A 188 9.66 -7.79 -29.40
N ASN A 189 9.94 -7.16 -28.28
CA ASN A 189 11.30 -7.05 -27.71
C ASN A 189 11.63 -8.29 -26.87
N PHE A 190 11.65 -9.46 -27.48
CA PHE A 190 11.69 -10.75 -26.79
C PHE A 190 12.93 -10.97 -25.93
N LEU A 191 14.12 -10.48 -26.36
CA LEU A 191 15.34 -10.55 -25.54
C LEU A 191 15.20 -9.74 -24.24
N SER A 192 14.63 -8.54 -24.31
CA SER A 192 14.35 -7.73 -23.12
C SER A 192 13.29 -8.39 -22.24
N ALA A 193 12.23 -8.95 -22.86
CA ALA A 193 11.20 -9.70 -22.15
C ALA A 193 11.79 -10.89 -21.37
N ARG A 194 12.71 -11.67 -21.99
CA ARG A 194 13.47 -12.75 -21.33
C ARG A 194 14.23 -12.24 -20.11
N ALA A 195 14.96 -11.14 -20.24
CA ALA A 195 15.74 -10.59 -19.14
C ALA A 195 14.86 -10.17 -17.96
N TYR A 196 13.72 -9.54 -18.23
CA TYR A 196 12.79 -9.13 -17.18
C TYR A 196 12.04 -10.31 -16.54
N ILE A 197 11.62 -11.32 -17.35
CA ILE A 197 10.89 -12.48 -16.78
C ILE A 197 11.80 -13.36 -15.91
N GLN A 198 13.07 -13.49 -16.24
CA GLN A 198 14.05 -14.17 -15.39
C GLN A 198 14.19 -13.48 -14.05
N ARG A 199 14.43 -12.15 -14.07
CA ARG A 199 14.50 -11.35 -12.84
C ARG A 199 13.22 -11.42 -12.01
N CYS A 200 12.03 -11.46 -12.66
CA CYS A 200 10.76 -11.63 -11.96
C CYS A 200 10.74 -12.97 -11.21
N MET A 201 11.13 -14.06 -11.85
CA MET A 201 11.16 -15.40 -11.24
C MET A 201 12.24 -15.56 -10.18
N ASP A 202 13.35 -14.80 -10.29
CA ASP A 202 14.39 -14.76 -9.25
C ASP A 202 13.92 -14.00 -8.00
N ALA A 203 13.03 -13.01 -8.19
CA ALA A 203 12.52 -12.17 -7.12
C ALA A 203 11.36 -12.81 -6.35
N ALA A 204 10.57 -13.69 -6.97
CA ALA A 204 9.46 -14.39 -6.34
C ALA A 204 9.14 -15.71 -7.06
N PRO A 205 8.56 -16.71 -6.36
CA PRO A 205 8.09 -17.93 -7.00
C PRO A 205 7.14 -17.64 -8.15
N PRO A 206 7.33 -18.26 -9.33
CA PRO A 206 6.52 -17.94 -10.50
C PRO A 206 5.09 -18.45 -10.36
N SER A 207 4.12 -17.62 -10.77
CA SER A 207 2.73 -18.02 -10.97
C SER A 207 2.55 -18.73 -12.31
N PRO A 208 1.39 -19.41 -12.54
CA PRO A 208 1.07 -20.00 -13.85
C PRO A 208 1.19 -19.00 -15.00
N GLN A 209 0.75 -17.75 -14.80
CA GLN A 209 0.81 -16.66 -15.78
C GLN A 209 2.26 -16.31 -16.14
N VAL A 210 3.13 -16.26 -15.16
CA VAL A 210 4.56 -15.98 -15.34
C VAL A 210 5.24 -17.08 -16.15
N LEU A 211 4.98 -18.35 -15.80
CA LEU A 211 5.55 -19.50 -16.52
C LEU A 211 5.01 -19.56 -17.96
N TRP A 212 3.72 -19.28 -18.15
CA TRP A 212 3.14 -19.23 -19.50
C TRP A 212 3.76 -18.12 -20.36
N LEU A 213 3.96 -16.93 -19.79
CA LEU A 213 4.65 -15.85 -20.49
C LEU A 213 6.09 -16.25 -20.82
N ALA A 214 6.81 -16.90 -19.91
CA ALA A 214 8.14 -17.40 -20.18
C ALA A 214 8.17 -18.43 -21.34
N VAL A 215 7.20 -19.35 -21.38
CA VAL A 215 7.05 -20.29 -22.53
C VAL A 215 6.86 -19.54 -23.85
N ARG A 216 6.00 -18.51 -23.86
CA ARG A 216 5.74 -17.71 -25.06
C ARG A 216 6.98 -16.95 -25.52
N ILE A 217 7.68 -16.30 -24.60
CA ILE A 217 8.93 -15.59 -24.88
C ILE A 217 9.97 -16.52 -25.52
N GLU A 218 10.16 -17.72 -24.95
CA GLU A 218 11.17 -18.65 -25.44
C GLU A 218 10.78 -19.28 -26.79
N ARG A 219 9.49 -19.41 -27.09
CA ARG A 219 9.00 -19.80 -28.44
C ARG A 219 9.38 -18.76 -29.47
N GLU A 220 9.14 -17.48 -29.21
CA GLU A 220 9.49 -16.39 -30.12
C GLU A 220 11.02 -16.31 -30.33
N LEU A 221 11.80 -16.62 -29.30
CA LEU A 221 13.26 -16.70 -29.39
C LEU A 221 13.78 -18.04 -29.98
N GLN A 222 12.88 -18.96 -30.31
CA GLN A 222 13.18 -20.30 -30.85
C GLN A 222 14.06 -21.16 -29.94
N ASP A 223 14.11 -20.86 -28.64
CA ASP A 223 14.85 -21.63 -27.64
C ASP A 223 13.99 -22.83 -27.17
N LYS A 224 14.12 -23.94 -27.92
CA LYS A 224 13.36 -25.18 -27.63
C LYS A 224 13.68 -25.78 -26.25
N THR A 225 14.89 -25.55 -25.75
CA THR A 225 15.32 -26.09 -24.45
C THR A 225 14.65 -25.34 -23.30
N ALA A 226 14.71 -24.00 -23.32
CA ALA A 226 14.06 -23.16 -22.34
C ALA A 226 12.53 -23.29 -22.41
N THR A 227 11.95 -23.35 -23.62
CA THR A 227 10.52 -23.62 -23.83
C THR A 227 10.08 -24.90 -23.12
N ARG A 228 10.80 -26.03 -23.32
CA ARG A 228 10.47 -27.31 -22.65
C ARG A 228 10.62 -27.22 -21.14
N LYS A 229 11.65 -26.54 -20.66
CA LYS A 229 11.88 -26.33 -19.22
C LYS A 229 10.68 -25.68 -18.56
N TYR A 230 10.24 -24.51 -19.06
CA TYR A 230 9.12 -23.76 -18.48
C TYR A 230 7.77 -24.48 -18.70
N ALA A 231 7.58 -25.10 -19.84
CA ALA A 231 6.37 -25.89 -20.12
C ALA A 231 6.24 -27.11 -19.18
N LYS A 232 7.36 -27.79 -18.89
CA LYS A 232 7.37 -28.88 -17.91
C LYS A 232 7.06 -28.38 -16.50
N GLN A 233 7.67 -27.27 -16.10
CA GLN A 233 7.43 -26.65 -14.80
C GLN A 233 5.94 -26.25 -14.66
N LEU A 234 5.35 -25.59 -15.65
CA LEU A 234 3.95 -25.18 -15.64
C LEU A 234 3.02 -26.41 -15.46
N LYS A 235 3.28 -27.49 -16.20
CA LYS A 235 2.47 -28.73 -16.08
C LYS A 235 2.61 -29.41 -14.74
N ASN A 236 3.80 -29.42 -14.17
CA ASN A 236 4.06 -30.11 -12.92
C ASN A 236 3.54 -29.35 -11.69
N ASP A 237 3.82 -28.03 -11.66
CA ASP A 237 3.54 -27.20 -10.49
C ASP A 237 2.07 -26.73 -10.48
N PHE A 238 1.44 -26.62 -11.68
CA PHE A 238 0.11 -26.05 -11.86
C PHE A 238 -0.75 -26.87 -12.86
N PRO A 239 -0.99 -28.16 -12.64
CA PRO A 239 -1.67 -29.03 -13.62
C PRO A 239 -3.07 -28.56 -14.02
N ASP A 240 -3.81 -27.96 -13.08
CA ASP A 240 -5.20 -27.53 -13.26
C ASP A 240 -5.34 -26.06 -13.69
N ALA A 241 -4.23 -25.34 -13.89
CA ALA A 241 -4.27 -23.93 -14.25
C ALA A 241 -4.79 -23.72 -15.69
N LYS A 242 -5.45 -22.58 -15.89
CA LYS A 242 -5.89 -22.15 -17.25
C LYS A 242 -4.71 -22.10 -18.21
N GLU A 243 -3.56 -21.64 -17.79
CA GLU A 243 -2.34 -21.50 -18.58
C GLU A 243 -1.79 -22.86 -19.02
N THR A 244 -1.94 -23.89 -18.19
CA THR A 244 -1.59 -25.27 -18.54
C THR A 244 -2.50 -25.81 -19.63
N ASN A 245 -3.79 -25.51 -19.58
CA ASN A 245 -4.73 -25.86 -20.66
C ASN A 245 -4.39 -25.13 -21.95
N LEU A 246 -4.03 -23.83 -21.89
CA LEU A 246 -3.57 -23.07 -23.08
C LEU A 246 -2.29 -23.67 -23.67
N LEU A 247 -1.35 -24.10 -22.83
CA LEU A 247 -0.12 -24.78 -23.26
C LEU A 247 -0.44 -26.08 -24.02
N ILE A 248 -1.33 -26.92 -23.47
CA ILE A 248 -1.71 -28.21 -24.10
C ILE A 248 -2.40 -27.97 -25.45
N GLN A 249 -3.36 -27.03 -25.51
CA GLN A 249 -4.04 -26.67 -26.76
C GLN A 249 -3.07 -26.18 -27.83
N SER A 250 -2.09 -25.33 -27.46
CA SER A 250 -1.09 -24.82 -28.38
C SER A 250 -0.11 -25.87 -28.91
N GLN A 251 0.03 -27.01 -28.24
CA GLN A 251 0.85 -28.15 -28.71
C GLN A 251 0.10 -29.08 -29.66
N GLY A 252 -1.25 -29.13 -29.56
CA GLY A 252 -2.09 -29.94 -30.44
C GLY A 252 -2.35 -29.31 -31.82
N SER A 253 -2.15 -28.00 -31.97
CA SER A 253 -2.29 -27.28 -33.25
C SER A 253 -1.01 -27.28 -34.09
N ASP A 254 0.11 -27.73 -33.58
CA ASP A 254 1.40 -27.80 -34.25
C ASP A 254 1.69 -29.21 -34.84
N ASN A 255 0.72 -30.15 -34.78
CA ASN A 255 0.72 -31.47 -35.39
C ASN A 255 -0.30 -31.54 -36.53
#